data_62c8fe1cceade9b37e328c4d29e50b40
#
_entry.id   62c8fe1cceade9b37e328c4d29e50b40
#
_cell.length_a   1.000
_cell.length_b   1.000
_cell.length_c   1.000
_cell.angle_alpha   90.00
_cell.angle_beta   90.00
_cell.angle_gamma   90.00
#
_symmetry.space_group_name_H-M   'P 1'
#
loop_
_entity.id
_entity.type
_entity.pdbx_description
1 polymer ?
#
loop_
_entity_poly.entity_id
_entity_poly.type
_entity_poly.pdbx_seq_one_letter_code
_entity_poly.pdbx_strand_id
1 'polypeptide(L)'
;LTSEAAGSRFRGRAVSLMYCGVPIGAALAAALGFSGLAAAWQTIFWIGGVVPLLLIPLLMRWLPESQAFQRAEASVPLRTLFAPGQAAATLLLWLGYFFTLLVVYMLINWLPMLLVGQGFRASQAAGVMFSLQTGAACGTLLLGALMDKLTPLRMSLLIYSGILASLLALGSAS
;
A
#
# COMPACT_ATOMS: atom_id res chain seq x y z
N LEU A 1 -15.57 5.08 5.48
CA LEU A 1 -16.43 3.97 5.04
C LEU A 1 -15.96 2.63 5.59
N THR A 2 -14.81 2.06 5.13
CA THR A 2 -14.34 0.73 5.57
C THR A 2 -14.11 0.67 7.09
N SER A 3 -13.49 1.70 7.66
CA SER A 3 -13.25 1.78 9.10
C SER A 3 -14.52 2.01 9.94
N GLU A 4 -15.55 2.57 9.35
CA GLU A 4 -16.87 2.78 9.97
C GLU A 4 -17.71 1.52 9.94
N ALA A 5 -17.70 0.82 8.79
CA ALA A 5 -18.47 -0.41 8.60
C ALA A 5 -17.97 -1.58 9.47
N ALA A 6 -16.65 -1.63 9.75
CA ALA A 6 -16.03 -2.74 10.48
C ALA A 6 -16.18 -2.66 12.01
N GLY A 7 -16.70 -1.55 12.56
CA GLY A 7 -16.74 -1.32 14.00
C GLY A 7 -15.36 -1.14 14.65
N SER A 8 -15.32 -0.74 15.92
CA SER A 8 -14.07 -0.39 16.61
C SER A 8 -13.10 -1.56 16.80
N ARG A 9 -13.61 -2.78 16.93
CA ARG A 9 -12.81 -3.99 17.24
C ARG A 9 -11.99 -4.53 16.06
N PHE A 10 -12.46 -4.34 14.82
CA PHE A 10 -11.85 -4.90 13.62
C PHE A 10 -11.42 -3.83 12.61
N ARG A 11 -11.29 -2.59 13.05
CA ARG A 11 -10.95 -1.45 12.21
C ARG A 11 -9.62 -1.64 11.47
N GLY A 12 -8.57 -2.08 12.18
CA GLY A 12 -7.25 -2.32 11.60
C GLY A 12 -7.28 -3.39 10.53
N ARG A 13 -7.93 -4.53 10.81
CA ARG A 13 -8.05 -5.63 9.84
C ARG A 13 -8.82 -5.24 8.59
N ALA A 14 -9.94 -4.54 8.74
CA ALA A 14 -10.76 -4.13 7.60
C ALA A 14 -10.03 -3.14 6.69
N VAL A 15 -9.34 -2.17 7.28
CA VAL A 15 -8.51 -1.20 6.53
C VAL A 15 -7.35 -1.92 5.83
N SER A 16 -6.68 -2.84 6.51
CA SER A 16 -5.57 -3.60 5.92
C SER A 16 -6.02 -4.52 4.80
N LEU A 17 -7.19 -5.15 4.92
CA LEU A 17 -7.77 -5.96 3.85
C LEU A 17 -8.04 -5.10 2.60
N MET A 18 -8.54 -3.88 2.77
CA MET A 18 -8.74 -2.94 1.67
C MET A 18 -7.39 -2.56 1.02
N TYR A 19 -6.38 -2.23 1.84
CA TYR A 19 -5.05 -1.87 1.34
C TYR A 19 -4.31 -3.02 0.68
N CYS A 20 -4.61 -4.29 0.98
CA CYS A 20 -4.05 -5.46 0.29
C CYS A 20 -4.42 -5.52 -1.20
N GLY A 21 -5.45 -4.81 -1.63
CA GLY A 21 -5.80 -4.70 -3.05
C GLY A 21 -4.65 -4.17 -3.91
N VAL A 22 -3.83 -3.24 -3.39
CA VAL A 22 -2.69 -2.66 -4.12
C VAL A 22 -1.59 -3.70 -4.38
N PRO A 23 -0.98 -4.35 -3.37
CA PRO A 23 0.06 -5.34 -3.62
C PRO A 23 -0.46 -6.60 -4.33
N ILE A 24 -1.71 -7.00 -4.13
CA ILE A 24 -2.33 -8.11 -4.86
C ILE A 24 -2.46 -7.75 -6.35
N GLY A 25 -2.96 -6.56 -6.68
CA GLY A 25 -3.04 -6.08 -8.06
C GLY A 25 -1.66 -6.01 -8.72
N ALA A 26 -0.65 -5.49 -8.01
CA ALA A 26 0.72 -5.44 -8.50
C ALA A 26 1.35 -6.85 -8.67
N ALA A 27 1.05 -7.79 -7.76
CA ALA A 27 1.47 -9.18 -7.89
C ALA A 27 0.85 -9.85 -9.12
N LEU A 28 -0.44 -9.63 -9.38
CA LEU A 28 -1.11 -10.13 -10.58
C LEU A 28 -0.51 -9.54 -11.86
N ALA A 29 -0.21 -8.24 -11.89
CA ALA A 29 0.47 -7.61 -13.02
C ALA A 29 1.87 -8.20 -13.24
N ALA A 30 2.64 -8.44 -12.17
CA ALA A 30 3.95 -9.10 -12.24
C ALA A 30 3.83 -10.55 -12.72
N ALA A 31 2.80 -11.29 -12.27
CA ALA A 31 2.53 -12.66 -12.73
C ALA A 31 2.22 -12.73 -14.23
N LEU A 32 1.48 -11.77 -14.75
CA LEU A 32 1.24 -11.65 -16.20
C LEU A 32 2.56 -11.41 -16.96
N GLY A 33 3.44 -10.54 -16.44
CA GLY A 33 4.79 -10.32 -17.00
C GLY A 33 5.66 -11.58 -16.98
N PHE A 34 5.57 -12.38 -15.92
CA PHE A 34 6.29 -13.65 -15.77
C PHE A 34 5.78 -14.75 -16.70
N SER A 35 4.47 -14.81 -16.97
CA SER A 35 3.84 -15.86 -17.78
C SER A 35 4.06 -15.73 -19.29
N GLY A 36 4.76 -14.67 -19.75
CA GLY A 36 4.97 -14.40 -21.17
C GLY A 36 3.73 -13.84 -21.91
N LEU A 37 2.58 -13.75 -21.25
CA LEU A 37 1.37 -13.10 -21.78
C LEU A 37 1.56 -11.58 -21.96
N ALA A 38 2.61 -11.02 -21.38
CA ALA A 38 3.01 -9.61 -21.54
C ALA A 38 3.57 -9.29 -22.95
N ALA A 39 3.67 -10.25 -23.86
CA ALA A 39 4.01 -9.97 -25.26
C ALA A 39 3.04 -8.98 -25.91
N ALA A 40 1.79 -8.91 -25.41
CA ALA A 40 0.82 -7.88 -25.76
C ALA A 40 0.61 -6.94 -24.58
N TRP A 41 1.50 -5.95 -24.40
CA TRP A 41 1.39 -4.92 -23.35
C TRP A 41 0.04 -4.22 -23.30
N GLN A 42 -0.64 -4.11 -24.46
CA GLN A 42 -1.99 -3.56 -24.58
C GLN A 42 -3.01 -4.36 -23.75
N THR A 43 -2.87 -5.68 -23.65
CA THR A 43 -3.78 -6.54 -22.88
C THR A 43 -3.79 -6.18 -21.40
N ILE A 44 -2.62 -5.84 -20.84
CA ILE A 44 -2.49 -5.41 -19.44
C ILE A 44 -3.25 -4.11 -19.21
N PHE A 45 -3.15 -3.15 -20.15
CA PHE A 45 -3.87 -1.89 -20.06
C PHE A 45 -5.39 -2.06 -20.23
N TRP A 46 -5.83 -2.94 -21.12
CA TRP A 46 -7.25 -3.25 -21.27
C TRP A 46 -7.84 -3.88 -20.00
N ILE A 47 -7.17 -4.87 -19.43
CA ILE A 47 -7.60 -5.50 -18.18
C ILE A 47 -7.60 -4.47 -17.04
N GLY A 48 -6.53 -3.68 -16.90
CA GLY A 48 -6.41 -2.64 -15.87
C GLY A 48 -7.43 -1.50 -16.00
N GLY A 49 -7.91 -1.21 -17.21
CA GLY A 49 -8.91 -0.17 -17.45
C GLY A 49 -10.36 -0.66 -17.36
N VAL A 50 -10.66 -1.82 -17.93
CA VAL A 50 -12.03 -2.35 -18.01
C VAL A 50 -12.54 -2.80 -16.64
N VAL A 51 -11.68 -3.47 -15.84
CA VAL A 51 -12.10 -3.97 -14.52
C VAL A 51 -12.58 -2.86 -13.58
N PRO A 52 -11.86 -1.74 -13.38
CA PRO A 52 -12.37 -0.62 -12.58
C PRO A 52 -13.67 -0.01 -13.12
N LEU A 53 -13.81 0.08 -14.44
CA LEU A 53 -15.03 0.61 -15.06
C LEU A 53 -16.26 -0.27 -14.76
N LEU A 54 -16.09 -1.59 -14.77
CA LEU A 54 -17.15 -2.54 -14.39
C LEU A 54 -17.48 -2.48 -12.90
N LEU A 55 -16.54 -2.10 -12.06
CA LEU A 55 -16.77 -1.94 -10.62
C LEU A 55 -17.58 -0.68 -10.28
N ILE A 56 -17.56 0.37 -11.10
CA ILE A 56 -18.29 1.62 -10.85
C ILE A 56 -19.79 1.38 -10.60
N PRO A 57 -20.55 0.75 -11.54
CA PRO A 57 -21.98 0.52 -11.32
C PRO A 57 -22.26 -0.41 -10.13
N LEU A 58 -21.36 -1.36 -9.87
CA LEU A 58 -21.48 -2.26 -8.73
C LEU A 58 -21.32 -1.49 -7.40
N LEU A 59 -20.32 -0.60 -7.32
CA LEU A 59 -20.09 0.25 -6.16
C LEU A 59 -21.24 1.24 -5.95
N MET A 60 -21.74 1.87 -7.02
CA MET A 60 -22.88 2.78 -6.93
C MET A 60 -24.15 2.11 -6.38
N ARG A 61 -24.33 0.81 -6.68
CA ARG A 61 -25.50 0.05 -6.22
C ARG A 61 -25.37 -0.46 -4.78
N TRP A 62 -24.15 -0.78 -4.35
CA TRP A 62 -23.94 -1.54 -3.10
C TRP A 62 -23.23 -0.73 -2.02
N LEU A 63 -22.64 0.41 -2.34
CA LEU A 63 -21.91 1.23 -1.37
C LEU A 63 -22.88 2.21 -0.69
N PRO A 64 -23.20 2.03 0.60
CA PRO A 64 -23.99 3.01 1.34
C PRO A 64 -23.18 4.29 1.55
N GLU A 65 -23.87 5.41 1.57
CA GLU A 65 -23.24 6.71 1.81
C GLU A 65 -22.65 6.79 3.23
N SER A 66 -21.49 7.44 3.36
CA SER A 66 -20.79 7.56 4.64
C SER A 66 -21.61 8.34 5.66
N GLN A 67 -21.90 7.73 6.80
CA GLN A 67 -22.57 8.41 7.91
C GLN A 67 -21.74 9.57 8.48
N ALA A 68 -20.40 9.47 8.42
CA ALA A 68 -19.51 10.55 8.81
C ALA A 68 -19.62 11.76 7.86
N PHE A 69 -19.81 11.52 6.57
CA PHE A 69 -20.04 12.57 5.58
C PHE A 69 -21.39 13.28 5.83
N GLN A 70 -22.44 12.53 6.13
CA GLN A 70 -23.76 13.07 6.46
C GLN A 70 -23.77 13.89 7.77
N ARG A 71 -22.88 13.55 8.72
CA ARG A 71 -22.74 14.25 10.01
C ARG A 71 -21.75 15.42 9.99
N ALA A 72 -20.95 15.53 8.93
CA ALA A 72 -19.97 16.60 8.79
C ALA A 72 -20.62 17.91 8.37
N GLU A 73 -21.39 18.52 9.29
CA GLU A 73 -21.98 19.86 9.10
C GLU A 73 -20.96 21.00 9.12
N ALA A 74 -19.73 20.75 9.53
CA ALA A 74 -18.68 21.77 9.57
C ALA A 74 -17.41 21.26 8.89
N SER A 75 -17.01 21.91 7.80
CA SER A 75 -15.68 21.74 7.23
C SER A 75 -14.65 22.25 8.26
N VAL A 76 -13.88 21.33 8.84
CA VAL A 76 -12.77 21.70 9.71
C VAL A 76 -11.71 22.40 8.83
N PRO A 77 -11.40 23.68 9.05
CA PRO A 77 -10.47 24.39 8.19
C PRO A 77 -9.08 23.77 8.31
N LEU A 78 -8.37 23.65 7.17
CA LEU A 78 -6.99 23.11 7.10
C LEU A 78 -6.04 23.79 8.11
N ARG A 79 -6.35 25.02 8.51
CA ARG A 79 -5.60 25.77 9.51
C ARG A 79 -5.55 25.08 10.88
N THR A 80 -6.51 24.23 11.23
CA THR A 80 -6.49 23.48 12.50
C THR A 80 -5.37 22.44 12.56
N LEU A 81 -4.90 21.93 11.43
CA LEU A 81 -3.74 21.02 11.35
C LEU A 81 -2.44 21.71 11.83
N PHE A 82 -2.40 23.03 11.73
CA PHE A 82 -1.26 23.87 12.12
C PHE A 82 -1.54 24.69 13.40
N ALA A 83 -2.55 24.30 14.16
CA ALA A 83 -2.84 24.92 15.45
C ALA A 83 -1.65 24.76 16.43
N PRO A 84 -1.49 25.67 17.41
CA PRO A 84 -0.44 25.57 18.41
C PRO A 84 -0.45 24.22 19.11
N GLY A 85 0.68 23.51 19.11
CA GLY A 85 0.84 22.16 19.66
C GLY A 85 0.59 21.00 18.68
N GLN A 86 -0.04 21.23 17.51
CA GLN A 86 -0.30 20.17 16.50
C GLN A 86 0.60 20.30 15.27
N ALA A 87 1.14 21.46 14.98
CA ALA A 87 1.94 21.72 13.79
C ALA A 87 3.18 20.83 13.71
N ALA A 88 3.91 20.63 14.81
CA ALA A 88 5.08 19.76 14.84
C ALA A 88 4.72 18.30 14.56
N ALA A 89 3.65 17.77 15.14
CA ALA A 89 3.18 16.42 14.90
C ALA A 89 2.75 16.23 13.44
N THR A 90 2.03 17.21 12.88
CA THR A 90 1.61 17.19 11.47
C THR A 90 2.81 17.18 10.52
N LEU A 91 3.80 18.04 10.75
CA LEU A 91 5.01 18.10 9.93
C LEU A 91 5.84 16.83 10.03
N LEU A 92 6.00 16.27 11.23
CA LEU A 92 6.71 14.99 11.41
C LEU A 92 6.01 13.83 10.72
N LEU A 93 4.68 13.77 10.77
CA LEU A 93 3.90 12.77 10.04
C LEU A 93 4.05 12.92 8.53
N TRP A 94 3.99 14.14 8.02
CA TRP A 94 4.17 14.39 6.58
C TRP A 94 5.57 14.02 6.12
N LEU A 95 6.59 14.39 6.89
CA LEU A 95 7.98 14.08 6.59
C LEU A 95 8.22 12.56 6.61
N GLY A 96 7.71 11.87 7.64
CA GLY A 96 7.79 10.41 7.74
C GLY A 96 7.08 9.71 6.58
N TYR A 97 5.89 10.17 6.22
CA TYR A 97 5.13 9.65 5.09
C TYR A 97 5.87 9.88 3.75
N PHE A 98 6.41 11.10 3.55
CA PHE A 98 7.20 11.45 2.36
C PHE A 98 8.39 10.51 2.18
N PHE A 99 9.23 10.34 3.22
CA PHE A 99 10.40 9.47 3.12
C PHE A 99 10.03 8.00 2.96
N THR A 100 8.97 7.55 3.61
CA THR A 100 8.47 6.18 3.44
C THR A 100 8.03 5.93 2.00
N LEU A 101 7.25 6.84 1.42
CA LEU A 101 6.83 6.73 0.01
C LEU A 101 8.03 6.80 -0.94
N LEU A 102 8.98 7.69 -0.67
CA LEU A 102 10.18 7.82 -1.48
C LEU A 102 10.92 6.49 -1.57
N VAL A 103 11.20 5.84 -0.43
CA VAL A 103 11.87 4.53 -0.38
C VAL A 103 11.05 3.46 -1.10
N VAL A 104 9.74 3.38 -0.82
CA VAL A 104 8.85 2.38 -1.45
C VAL A 104 8.81 2.55 -2.96
N TYR A 105 8.61 3.77 -3.45
CA TYR A 105 8.55 4.02 -4.91
C TYR A 105 9.91 3.86 -5.58
N MET A 106 11.00 4.20 -4.93
CA MET A 106 12.33 3.86 -5.44
C MET A 106 12.50 2.36 -5.63
N LEU A 107 12.18 1.57 -4.61
CA LEU A 107 12.30 0.11 -4.71
C LEU A 107 11.39 -0.47 -5.81
N ILE A 108 10.13 -0.07 -5.85
CA ILE A 108 9.18 -0.61 -6.84
C ILE A 108 9.59 -0.28 -8.28
N ASN A 109 10.06 0.94 -8.53
CA ASN A 109 10.36 1.39 -9.90
C ASN A 109 11.76 1.01 -10.36
N TRP A 110 12.77 1.09 -9.47
CA TRP A 110 14.16 0.90 -9.85
C TRP A 110 14.64 -0.55 -9.72
N LEU A 111 14.08 -1.33 -8.79
CA LEU A 111 14.52 -2.70 -8.55
C LEU A 111 14.45 -3.60 -9.80
N PRO A 112 13.36 -3.62 -10.59
CA PRO A 112 13.33 -4.42 -11.81
C PRO A 112 14.40 -3.99 -12.82
N MET A 113 14.61 -2.69 -12.96
CA MET A 113 15.59 -2.12 -13.89
C MET A 113 17.02 -2.45 -13.47
N LEU A 114 17.32 -2.38 -12.17
CA LEU A 114 18.62 -2.75 -11.61
C LEU A 114 18.91 -4.24 -11.81
N LEU A 115 17.93 -5.12 -11.58
CA LEU A 115 18.08 -6.55 -11.80
C LEU A 115 18.40 -6.87 -13.27
N VAL A 116 17.68 -6.26 -14.21
CA VAL A 116 17.95 -6.44 -15.64
C VAL A 116 19.33 -5.87 -15.99
N GLY A 117 19.72 -4.75 -15.43
CA GLY A 117 21.06 -4.17 -15.61
C GLY A 117 22.20 -5.05 -15.08
N GLN A 118 21.94 -5.89 -14.08
CA GLN A 118 22.85 -6.89 -13.54
C GLN A 118 22.85 -8.22 -14.33
N GLY A 119 22.14 -8.30 -15.45
CA GLY A 119 22.09 -9.46 -16.32
C GLY A 119 20.97 -10.46 -16.05
N PHE A 120 20.05 -10.16 -15.13
CA PHE A 120 18.86 -10.99 -14.92
C PHE A 120 17.92 -10.86 -16.13
N ARG A 121 17.28 -11.97 -16.50
CA ARG A 121 16.22 -11.96 -17.53
C ARG A 121 15.00 -11.19 -17.01
N ALA A 122 14.26 -10.54 -17.91
CA ALA A 122 13.04 -9.81 -17.54
C ALA A 122 12.02 -10.69 -16.77
N SER A 123 11.92 -11.99 -17.11
CA SER A 123 11.08 -12.93 -16.39
C SER A 123 11.54 -13.19 -14.95
N GLN A 124 12.85 -13.22 -14.71
CA GLN A 124 13.40 -13.38 -13.36
C GLN A 124 13.16 -12.12 -12.52
N ALA A 125 13.36 -10.93 -13.10
CA ALA A 125 13.05 -9.67 -12.46
C ALA A 125 11.55 -9.57 -12.09
N ALA A 126 10.65 -10.02 -13.00
CA ALA A 126 9.22 -10.10 -12.71
C ALA A 126 8.90 -11.09 -11.57
N GLY A 127 9.60 -12.22 -11.48
CA GLY A 127 9.48 -13.18 -10.37
C GLY A 127 9.88 -12.57 -9.02
N VAL A 128 10.97 -11.79 -8.98
CA VAL A 128 11.38 -11.05 -7.77
C VAL A 128 10.30 -10.04 -7.36
N MET A 129 9.75 -9.29 -8.32
CA MET A 129 8.66 -8.34 -8.06
C MET A 129 7.40 -9.03 -7.56
N PHE A 130 7.05 -10.18 -8.11
CA PHE A 130 5.94 -10.99 -7.63
C PHE A 130 6.13 -11.40 -6.16
N SER A 131 7.33 -11.88 -5.81
CA SER A 131 7.67 -12.27 -4.43
C SER A 131 7.60 -11.08 -3.47
N LEU A 132 8.11 -9.92 -3.89
CA LEU A 132 8.07 -8.68 -3.11
C LEU A 132 6.62 -8.24 -2.84
N GLN A 133 5.77 -8.25 -3.85
CA GLN A 133 4.38 -7.83 -3.72
C GLN A 133 3.55 -8.84 -2.90
N THR A 134 3.83 -10.14 -3.03
CA THR A 134 3.21 -11.18 -2.21
C THR A 134 3.61 -11.00 -0.74
N GLY A 135 4.89 -10.74 -0.48
CA GLY A 135 5.39 -10.42 0.86
C GLY A 135 4.73 -9.15 1.43
N ALA A 136 4.56 -8.10 0.61
CA ALA A 136 3.87 -6.88 1.00
C ALA A 136 2.40 -7.13 1.37
N ALA A 137 1.68 -7.95 0.60
CA ALA A 137 0.30 -8.33 0.90
C ALA A 137 0.19 -9.08 2.25
N CYS A 138 1.03 -10.10 2.45
CA CYS A 138 1.09 -10.85 3.71
C CYS A 138 1.45 -9.93 4.89
N GLY A 139 2.45 -9.07 4.71
CA GLY A 139 2.89 -8.10 5.71
C GLY A 139 1.77 -7.13 6.09
N THR A 140 1.03 -6.62 5.12
CA THR A 140 -0.11 -5.71 5.35
C THR A 140 -1.19 -6.38 6.19
N LEU A 141 -1.53 -7.63 5.92
CA LEU A 141 -2.53 -8.39 6.70
C LEU A 141 -2.05 -8.64 8.13
N LEU A 142 -0.79 -9.05 8.29
CA LEU A 142 -0.19 -9.28 9.61
C LEU A 142 -0.16 -7.99 10.43
N LEU A 143 0.32 -6.89 9.85
CA LEU A 143 0.35 -5.59 10.51
C LEU A 143 -1.05 -5.10 10.87
N GLY A 144 -2.03 -5.29 9.99
CA GLY A 144 -3.43 -4.96 10.28
C GLY A 144 -4.00 -5.73 11.46
N ALA A 145 -3.66 -7.02 11.58
CA ALA A 145 -4.07 -7.81 12.74
C ALA A 145 -3.35 -7.39 14.05
N LEU A 146 -2.11 -6.90 13.93
CA LEU A 146 -1.35 -6.36 15.06
C LEU A 146 -1.84 -4.97 15.49
N MET A 147 -2.28 -4.14 14.55
CA MET A 147 -2.83 -2.80 14.84
C MET A 147 -4.02 -2.83 15.78
N ASP A 148 -4.82 -3.89 15.74
CA ASP A 148 -5.94 -4.07 16.66
C ASP A 148 -5.51 -4.43 18.10
N LYS A 149 -4.23 -4.80 18.29
CA LYS A 149 -3.70 -5.29 19.58
C LYS A 149 -2.61 -4.42 20.18
N LEU A 150 -1.85 -3.69 19.36
CA LEU A 150 -0.70 -2.91 19.79
C LEU A 150 -1.00 -1.41 19.80
N THR A 151 -0.30 -0.70 20.67
CA THR A 151 -0.36 0.76 20.71
C THR A 151 0.32 1.37 19.47
N PRO A 152 -0.11 2.54 18.98
CA PRO A 152 0.48 3.19 17.79
C PRO A 152 1.99 3.34 17.86
N LEU A 153 2.53 3.68 19.04
CA LEU A 153 3.98 3.83 19.24
C LEU A 153 4.73 2.50 19.03
N ARG A 154 4.22 1.40 19.61
CA ARG A 154 4.84 0.07 19.45
C ARG A 154 4.77 -0.41 18.01
N MET A 155 3.67 -0.11 17.32
CA MET A 155 3.53 -0.41 15.88
C MET A 155 4.56 0.36 15.04
N SER A 156 4.72 1.64 15.27
CA SER A 156 5.72 2.45 14.55
C SER A 156 7.13 1.93 14.78
N LEU A 157 7.51 1.64 16.04
CA LEU A 157 8.81 1.08 16.37
C LEU A 157 9.05 -0.26 15.68
N LEU A 158 8.05 -1.16 15.67
CA LEU A 158 8.15 -2.46 15.01
C LEU A 158 8.33 -2.31 13.49
N ILE A 159 7.57 -1.44 12.86
CA ILE A 159 7.64 -1.22 11.41
C ILE A 159 9.00 -0.64 11.03
N TYR A 160 9.42 0.45 11.68
CA TYR A 160 10.68 1.12 11.32
C TYR A 160 11.92 0.30 11.68
N SER A 161 11.91 -0.45 12.79
CA SER A 161 12.99 -1.39 13.10
C SER A 161 13.07 -2.53 12.09
N GLY A 162 11.93 -3.04 11.62
CA GLY A 162 11.88 -4.06 10.58
C GLY A 162 12.40 -3.55 9.23
N ILE A 163 12.05 -2.32 8.85
CA ILE A 163 12.58 -1.67 7.63
C ILE A 163 14.10 -1.52 7.76
N LEU A 164 14.59 -0.99 8.88
CA LEU A 164 16.02 -0.80 9.10
C LEU A 164 16.79 -2.14 9.04
N ALA A 165 16.29 -3.16 9.72
CA ALA A 165 16.90 -4.49 9.70
C ALA A 165 16.94 -5.08 8.28
N SER A 166 15.85 -4.94 7.50
CA SER A 166 15.80 -5.41 6.13
C SER A 166 16.77 -4.68 5.21
N LEU A 167 16.92 -3.37 5.37
CA LEU A 167 17.87 -2.57 4.59
C LEU A 167 19.32 -2.91 4.95
N LEU A 168 19.63 -3.12 6.23
CA LEU A 168 20.96 -3.54 6.67
C LEU A 168 21.30 -4.95 6.15
N ALA A 169 20.34 -5.88 6.19
CA ALA A 169 20.51 -7.22 5.63
C ALA A 169 20.76 -7.17 4.12
N LEU A 170 20.05 -6.32 3.40
CA LEU A 170 20.26 -6.14 1.96
C LEU A 170 21.64 -5.53 1.68
N GLY A 171 22.07 -4.53 2.43
CA GLY A 171 23.39 -3.90 2.28
C GLY A 171 24.55 -4.82 2.65
N SER A 172 24.33 -5.81 3.54
CA SER A 172 25.37 -6.80 3.90
C SER A 172 25.46 -7.97 2.92
N ALA A 173 24.47 -8.16 2.06
CA ALA A 173 24.42 -9.24 1.06
C ALA A 173 25.01 -8.83 -0.31
N SER A 174 25.37 -7.56 -0.47
CA SER A 174 26.02 -7.00 -1.67
C SER A 174 27.53 -6.96 -1.46
#